data_5d5eb4d87624419d839c8fe4981769e7
#
_entry.id   5d5eb4d87624419d839c8fe4981769e7
#
_cell.length_a   1.000
_cell.length_b   1.000
_cell.length_c   1.000
_cell.angle_alpha   90.00
_cell.angle_beta   90.00
_cell.angle_gamma   90.00
#
_symmetry.space_group_name_H-M   'P 1'
#
loop_
_entity.id
_entity.type
_entity.pdbx_description
1 polymer ?
#
loop_
_entity_poly.entity_id
_entity_poly.type
_entity_poly.pdbx_seq_one_letter_code
_entity_poly.pdbx_strand_id
1 'polypeptide(L)'
;MDTITTKDGVEIFYKDWGPKDAQPLVFHHGWPLSADDWDTQMLYFLGKGYRVVAHDRRGHGRSSQVSDGHDMDHYAADASAVVEHLDLKNAVHIGHSTGGGEVARYVARYGQPQGRVAKAVLVSAVPPLMVKTKDNPGGTPIEVFDGLRAALAKNRAEFYLEFASGPFYGFNRPNAKVSQAVIQNWWHQGMMGGAKPQYDSIKAFSETDQTEDLKAITVPTLVLQGDDDQVVPLDDSGRLSVKLVKNGTLKVYPGYPHGMLTIHADVINPDLLAFIQA
;
A
#
# COMPACT_ATOMS: atom_id res chain seq x y z
N MET A 1 -14.64 -17.65 5.01
CA MET A 1 -13.75 -16.57 4.59
C MET A 1 -13.74 -16.57 3.08
N ASP A 2 -13.85 -15.40 2.50
CA ASP A 2 -13.85 -15.32 1.05
C ASP A 2 -12.40 -15.34 0.55
N THR A 3 -12.07 -16.34 -0.25
CA THR A 3 -10.75 -16.53 -0.86
C THR A 3 -10.89 -16.85 -2.33
N ILE A 4 -9.86 -16.50 -3.10
CA ILE A 4 -9.67 -17.00 -4.46
C ILE A 4 -8.38 -17.82 -4.51
N THR A 5 -8.30 -18.74 -5.46
CA THR A 5 -7.07 -19.46 -5.75
C THR A 5 -6.48 -18.88 -7.05
N THR A 6 -5.24 -18.39 -6.98
CA THR A 6 -4.50 -17.86 -8.14
C THR A 6 -4.06 -18.98 -9.07
N LYS A 7 -3.53 -18.61 -10.26
CA LYS A 7 -3.07 -19.60 -11.27
C LYS A 7 -1.91 -20.48 -10.77
N ASP A 8 -1.11 -19.98 -9.85
CA ASP A 8 0.00 -20.69 -9.19
C ASP A 8 -0.40 -21.39 -7.89
N GLY A 9 -1.71 -21.45 -7.58
CA GLY A 9 -2.25 -22.22 -6.47
C GLY A 9 -2.24 -21.51 -5.11
N VAL A 10 -2.00 -20.20 -5.08
CA VAL A 10 -1.99 -19.40 -3.84
C VAL A 10 -3.41 -18.96 -3.49
N GLU A 11 -3.84 -19.17 -2.26
CA GLU A 11 -5.12 -18.64 -1.77
C GLU A 11 -4.95 -17.20 -1.31
N ILE A 12 -5.72 -16.29 -1.90
CA ILE A 12 -5.76 -14.87 -1.57
C ILE A 12 -7.09 -14.56 -0.88
N PHE A 13 -7.01 -14.15 0.38
CA PHE A 13 -8.16 -13.65 1.13
C PHE A 13 -8.56 -12.26 0.66
N TYR A 14 -9.87 -12.00 0.61
CA TYR A 14 -10.39 -10.66 0.34
C TYR A 14 -11.64 -10.33 1.16
N LYS A 15 -11.90 -9.03 1.32
CA LYS A 15 -13.13 -8.43 1.79
C LYS A 15 -13.84 -7.79 0.60
N ASP A 16 -15.17 -7.93 0.50
CA ASP A 16 -15.99 -7.32 -0.56
C ASP A 16 -17.34 -6.92 0.02
N TRP A 17 -17.46 -5.66 0.39
CA TRP A 17 -18.62 -5.12 1.07
C TRP A 17 -19.32 -4.02 0.27
N GLY A 18 -20.62 -3.87 0.48
CA GLY A 18 -21.46 -2.86 -0.14
C GLY A 18 -22.21 -3.32 -1.37
N PRO A 19 -22.95 -2.40 -2.04
CA PRO A 19 -23.75 -2.74 -3.21
C PRO A 19 -22.86 -3.21 -4.38
N LYS A 20 -23.24 -4.30 -5.01
CA LYS A 20 -22.40 -4.92 -6.06
C LYS A 20 -22.38 -4.11 -7.38
N ASP A 21 -23.37 -3.24 -7.57
CA ASP A 21 -23.51 -2.32 -8.72
C ASP A 21 -22.89 -0.93 -8.47
N ALA A 22 -22.45 -0.64 -7.22
CA ALA A 22 -21.77 0.59 -6.92
C ALA A 22 -20.32 0.60 -7.43
N GLN A 23 -19.77 1.80 -7.64
CA GLN A 23 -18.36 1.95 -8.03
C GLN A 23 -17.42 1.29 -7.03
N PRO A 24 -16.54 0.38 -7.47
CA PRO A 24 -15.62 -0.30 -6.57
C PRO A 24 -14.43 0.60 -6.19
N LEU A 25 -14.10 0.59 -4.89
CA LEU A 25 -12.84 1.10 -4.36
C LEU A 25 -12.03 -0.10 -3.88
N VAL A 26 -10.84 -0.29 -4.46
CA VAL A 26 -9.96 -1.42 -4.18
C VAL A 26 -8.75 -0.93 -3.39
N PHE A 27 -8.56 -1.47 -2.19
CA PHE A 27 -7.55 -1.04 -1.24
C PHE A 27 -6.40 -2.05 -1.16
N HIS A 28 -5.17 -1.54 -1.26
CA HIS A 28 -3.93 -2.31 -1.26
C HIS A 28 -3.08 -1.90 -0.06
N HIS A 29 -2.89 -2.83 0.89
CA HIS A 29 -2.23 -2.54 2.17
C HIS A 29 -0.71 -2.39 2.07
N GLY A 30 -0.12 -1.66 3.04
CA GLY A 30 1.32 -1.54 3.22
C GLY A 30 1.97 -2.80 3.83
N TRP A 31 3.30 -2.86 3.81
CA TRP A 31 4.05 -3.88 4.53
C TRP A 31 4.14 -3.52 6.03
N PRO A 32 4.07 -4.48 6.93
CA PRO A 32 3.77 -5.91 6.80
C PRO A 32 2.30 -6.23 7.12
N LEU A 33 1.39 -5.31 6.81
CA LEU A 33 0.01 -5.27 7.25
C LEU A 33 -0.92 -6.25 6.50
N SER A 34 -2.22 -6.01 6.59
CA SER A 34 -3.28 -6.80 5.97
C SER A 34 -4.40 -5.87 5.48
N ALA A 35 -5.45 -6.42 4.89
CA ALA A 35 -6.65 -5.68 4.51
C ALA A 35 -7.32 -4.95 5.69
N ASP A 36 -7.02 -5.35 6.94
CA ASP A 36 -7.59 -4.74 8.15
C ASP A 36 -7.05 -3.34 8.44
N ASP A 37 -5.91 -2.98 7.84
CA ASP A 37 -5.39 -1.61 7.91
C ASP A 37 -6.31 -0.57 7.26
N TRP A 38 -7.16 -1.04 6.32
CA TRP A 38 -8.11 -0.21 5.60
C TRP A 38 -9.52 -0.13 6.21
N ASP A 39 -9.77 -0.78 7.36
CA ASP A 39 -11.12 -0.87 7.93
C ASP A 39 -11.77 0.50 8.14
N THR A 40 -11.02 1.49 8.60
CA THR A 40 -11.52 2.86 8.80
C THR A 40 -11.97 3.50 7.48
N GLN A 41 -11.17 3.38 6.41
CA GLN A 41 -11.52 3.87 5.08
C GLN A 41 -12.67 3.09 4.48
N MET A 42 -12.63 1.77 4.57
CA MET A 42 -13.69 0.90 4.05
C MET A 42 -15.06 1.24 4.67
N LEU A 43 -15.12 1.38 5.99
CA LEU A 43 -16.36 1.78 6.68
C LEU A 43 -16.83 3.19 6.29
N TYR A 44 -15.90 4.14 6.14
CA TYR A 44 -16.22 5.49 5.68
C TYR A 44 -16.85 5.49 4.29
N PHE A 45 -16.25 4.81 3.32
CA PHE A 45 -16.73 4.76 1.94
C PHE A 45 -17.97 3.88 1.78
N LEU A 46 -18.09 2.80 2.56
CA LEU A 46 -19.29 2.00 2.64
C LEU A 46 -20.50 2.87 3.07
N GLY A 47 -20.30 3.75 4.08
CA GLY A 47 -21.30 4.74 4.51
C GLY A 47 -21.63 5.81 3.46
N LYS A 48 -20.83 5.93 2.39
CA LYS A 48 -21.07 6.81 1.23
C LYS A 48 -21.67 6.06 0.03
N GLY A 49 -21.97 4.78 0.17
CA GLY A 49 -22.63 3.97 -0.85
C GLY A 49 -21.69 3.33 -1.89
N TYR A 50 -20.38 3.33 -1.67
CA TYR A 50 -19.42 2.63 -2.54
C TYR A 50 -19.35 1.14 -2.24
N ARG A 51 -18.95 0.35 -3.24
CA ARG A 51 -18.47 -1.01 -3.03
C ARG A 51 -17.01 -0.93 -2.62
N VAL A 52 -16.63 -1.57 -1.51
CA VAL A 52 -15.27 -1.52 -0.96
C VAL A 52 -14.66 -2.92 -0.94
N VAL A 53 -13.50 -3.05 -1.53
CA VAL A 53 -12.77 -4.32 -1.68
C VAL A 53 -11.35 -4.14 -1.15
N ALA A 54 -10.87 -5.09 -0.35
CA ALA A 54 -9.47 -5.15 0.07
C ALA A 54 -9.03 -6.60 0.13
N HIS A 55 -7.78 -6.88 -0.18
CA HIS A 55 -7.22 -8.24 -0.08
C HIS A 55 -6.00 -8.27 0.82
N ASP A 56 -5.74 -9.42 1.41
CA ASP A 56 -4.45 -9.69 2.05
C ASP A 56 -3.48 -10.17 0.97
N ARG A 57 -2.35 -9.46 0.78
CA ARG A 57 -1.29 -9.88 -0.15
C ARG A 57 -0.79 -11.28 0.21
N ARG A 58 -0.36 -12.09 -0.78
CA ARG A 58 0.30 -13.38 -0.51
C ARG A 58 1.34 -13.25 0.61
N GLY A 59 1.37 -14.20 1.51
CA GLY A 59 2.28 -14.19 2.65
C GLY A 59 1.91 -13.26 3.81
N HIS A 60 0.83 -12.48 3.69
CA HIS A 60 0.35 -11.54 4.69
C HIS A 60 -1.06 -11.93 5.18
N GLY A 61 -1.39 -11.51 6.38
CA GLY A 61 -2.72 -11.68 6.96
C GLY A 61 -3.23 -13.11 6.87
N ARG A 62 -4.39 -13.28 6.20
CA ARG A 62 -5.12 -14.55 6.04
C ARG A 62 -4.82 -15.27 4.71
N SER A 63 -4.04 -14.66 3.82
CA SER A 63 -3.62 -15.29 2.58
C SER A 63 -2.54 -16.35 2.81
N SER A 64 -2.39 -17.30 1.87
CA SER A 64 -1.41 -18.38 1.97
C SER A 64 0.00 -17.86 2.23
N GLN A 65 0.67 -18.45 3.21
CA GLN A 65 2.06 -18.13 3.58
C GLN A 65 3.03 -18.99 2.75
N VAL A 66 3.06 -18.74 1.44
CA VAL A 66 3.94 -19.44 0.50
C VAL A 66 5.40 -19.02 0.65
N SER A 67 6.33 -19.86 0.20
CA SER A 67 7.76 -19.60 0.30
C SER A 67 8.30 -18.63 -0.77
N ASP A 68 7.59 -18.47 -1.89
CA ASP A 68 8.08 -17.79 -3.09
C ASP A 68 7.05 -16.80 -3.67
N GLY A 69 7.47 -16.00 -4.66
CA GLY A 69 6.59 -15.05 -5.34
C GLY A 69 6.37 -13.76 -4.56
N HIS A 70 7.31 -13.40 -3.68
CA HIS A 70 7.23 -12.17 -2.89
C HIS A 70 7.90 -11.00 -3.63
N ASP A 71 7.32 -10.63 -4.78
CA ASP A 71 7.74 -9.52 -5.63
C ASP A 71 6.54 -8.78 -6.22
N MET A 72 6.78 -7.59 -6.78
CA MET A 72 5.72 -6.73 -7.30
C MET A 72 4.98 -7.34 -8.49
N ASP A 73 5.60 -8.23 -9.27
CA ASP A 73 4.94 -8.88 -10.40
C ASP A 73 3.86 -9.86 -9.92
N HIS A 74 4.18 -10.69 -8.93
CA HIS A 74 3.21 -11.60 -8.31
C HIS A 74 2.11 -10.83 -7.55
N TYR A 75 2.46 -9.78 -6.80
CA TYR A 75 1.47 -8.97 -6.08
C TYR A 75 0.45 -8.34 -7.03
N ALA A 76 0.92 -7.75 -8.14
CA ALA A 76 0.02 -7.18 -9.14
C ALA A 76 -0.82 -8.25 -9.87
N ALA A 77 -0.26 -9.44 -10.10
CA ALA A 77 -0.99 -10.58 -10.68
C ALA A 77 -2.08 -11.09 -9.74
N ASP A 78 -1.81 -11.18 -8.44
CA ASP A 78 -2.81 -11.54 -7.42
C ASP A 78 -3.94 -10.52 -7.34
N ALA A 79 -3.60 -9.22 -7.33
CA ALA A 79 -4.60 -8.15 -7.40
C ALA A 79 -5.47 -8.27 -8.66
N SER A 80 -4.86 -8.59 -9.83
CA SER A 80 -5.61 -8.85 -11.07
C SER A 80 -6.56 -10.03 -10.92
N ALA A 81 -6.13 -11.12 -10.28
CA ALA A 81 -6.96 -12.28 -10.07
C ALA A 81 -8.18 -11.97 -9.18
N VAL A 82 -8.01 -11.16 -8.13
CA VAL A 82 -9.14 -10.69 -7.29
C VAL A 82 -10.10 -9.82 -8.09
N VAL A 83 -9.58 -8.85 -8.85
CA VAL A 83 -10.38 -7.94 -9.67
C VAL A 83 -11.17 -8.69 -10.75
N GLU A 84 -10.55 -9.67 -11.41
CA GLU A 84 -11.18 -10.50 -12.42
C GLU A 84 -12.25 -11.42 -11.81
N HIS A 85 -11.96 -12.07 -10.68
CA HIS A 85 -12.90 -12.92 -9.96
C HIS A 85 -14.19 -12.20 -9.57
N LEU A 86 -14.04 -10.96 -9.08
CA LEU A 86 -15.15 -10.11 -8.64
C LEU A 86 -15.79 -9.31 -9.78
N ASP A 87 -15.28 -9.45 -11.03
CA ASP A 87 -15.63 -8.67 -12.23
C ASP A 87 -15.69 -7.16 -11.96
N LEU A 88 -14.70 -6.61 -11.24
CA LEU A 88 -14.66 -5.19 -10.93
C LEU A 88 -14.36 -4.38 -12.18
N LYS A 89 -15.16 -3.35 -12.43
CA LYS A 89 -15.04 -2.42 -13.56
C LYS A 89 -15.11 -0.99 -13.05
N ASN A 90 -14.48 -0.07 -13.78
CA ASN A 90 -14.46 1.35 -13.40
C ASN A 90 -13.98 1.56 -11.95
N ALA A 91 -13.02 0.74 -11.49
CA ALA A 91 -12.55 0.72 -10.12
C ALA A 91 -11.56 1.85 -9.84
N VAL A 92 -11.58 2.37 -8.60
CA VAL A 92 -10.54 3.24 -8.08
C VAL A 92 -9.61 2.39 -7.23
N HIS A 93 -8.33 2.34 -7.58
CA HIS A 93 -7.31 1.60 -6.84
C HIS A 93 -6.54 2.53 -5.90
N ILE A 94 -6.49 2.19 -4.61
CA ILE A 94 -5.92 3.01 -3.56
C ILE A 94 -4.87 2.19 -2.83
N GLY A 95 -3.60 2.59 -2.88
CA GLY A 95 -2.50 1.83 -2.29
C GLY A 95 -1.68 2.65 -1.32
N HIS A 96 -1.39 2.07 -0.15
CA HIS A 96 -0.53 2.64 0.86
C HIS A 96 0.85 1.99 0.82
N SER A 97 1.92 2.78 0.84
CA SER A 97 3.29 2.28 0.96
C SER A 97 3.62 1.23 -0.12
N THR A 98 3.97 0.01 0.27
CA THR A 98 4.14 -1.14 -0.63
C THR A 98 2.90 -1.39 -1.50
N GLY A 99 1.69 -1.19 -0.95
CA GLY A 99 0.44 -1.28 -1.71
C GLY A 99 0.33 -0.24 -2.81
N GLY A 100 0.96 0.93 -2.66
CA GLY A 100 1.09 1.91 -3.75
C GLY A 100 1.97 1.40 -4.90
N GLY A 101 3.02 0.63 -4.60
CA GLY A 101 3.80 -0.07 -5.60
C GLY A 101 2.98 -1.14 -6.34
N GLU A 102 2.19 -1.90 -5.59
CA GLU A 102 1.26 -2.88 -6.17
C GLU A 102 0.24 -2.21 -7.09
N VAL A 103 -0.37 -1.07 -6.67
CA VAL A 103 -1.28 -0.27 -7.50
C VAL A 103 -0.59 0.20 -8.77
N ALA A 104 0.62 0.78 -8.67
CA ALA A 104 1.34 1.29 -9.84
C ALA A 104 1.55 0.19 -10.89
N ARG A 105 2.01 -0.99 -10.46
CA ARG A 105 2.25 -2.14 -11.34
C ARG A 105 0.96 -2.75 -11.86
N TYR A 106 -0.06 -2.92 -11.01
CA TYR A 106 -1.35 -3.45 -11.43
C TYR A 106 -2.01 -2.53 -12.47
N VAL A 107 -2.09 -1.23 -12.20
CA VAL A 107 -2.72 -0.27 -13.12
C VAL A 107 -2.01 -0.26 -14.48
N ALA A 108 -0.68 -0.21 -14.47
CA ALA A 108 0.11 -0.15 -15.69
C ALA A 108 0.01 -1.41 -16.55
N ARG A 109 0.05 -2.59 -15.92
CA ARG A 109 0.24 -3.86 -16.66
C ARG A 109 -1.03 -4.68 -16.82
N TYR A 110 -2.05 -4.49 -15.98
CA TYR A 110 -3.28 -5.27 -15.98
C TYR A 110 -4.53 -4.39 -16.13
N GLY A 111 -4.79 -3.57 -15.14
CA GLY A 111 -6.08 -2.92 -14.98
C GLY A 111 -6.42 -1.90 -16.06
N GLN A 112 -5.47 -1.02 -16.41
CA GLN A 112 -5.67 -0.03 -17.48
C GLN A 112 -5.73 -0.67 -18.88
N PRO A 113 -4.83 -1.62 -19.28
CA PRO A 113 -4.96 -2.34 -20.53
C PRO A 113 -6.29 -3.09 -20.70
N GLN A 114 -6.88 -3.55 -19.59
CA GLN A 114 -8.18 -4.23 -19.59
C GLN A 114 -9.38 -3.27 -19.48
N GLY A 115 -9.17 -1.95 -19.37
CA GLY A 115 -10.23 -0.95 -19.20
C GLY A 115 -10.98 -1.04 -17.87
N ARG A 116 -10.37 -1.59 -16.81
CA ARG A 116 -11.01 -1.84 -15.52
C ARG A 116 -10.79 -0.72 -14.49
N VAL A 117 -9.85 0.20 -14.73
CA VAL A 117 -9.45 1.25 -13.79
C VAL A 117 -10.00 2.60 -14.20
N ALA A 118 -10.68 3.27 -13.26
CA ALA A 118 -11.11 4.65 -13.41
C ALA A 118 -10.04 5.65 -12.94
N LYS A 119 -9.49 5.41 -11.77
CA LYS A 119 -8.53 6.29 -11.10
C LYS A 119 -7.54 5.49 -10.25
N ALA A 120 -6.39 6.09 -9.96
CA ALA A 120 -5.39 5.55 -9.04
C ALA A 120 -5.08 6.53 -7.91
N VAL A 121 -4.79 6.01 -6.73
CA VAL A 121 -4.34 6.80 -5.57
C VAL A 121 -3.11 6.15 -4.95
N LEU A 122 -2.06 6.91 -4.79
CA LEU A 122 -0.80 6.49 -4.19
C LEU A 122 -0.61 7.25 -2.87
N VAL A 123 -0.68 6.56 -1.73
CA VAL A 123 -0.57 7.17 -0.41
C VAL A 123 0.74 6.75 0.24
N SER A 124 1.62 7.71 0.54
CA SER A 124 2.94 7.41 1.14
C SER A 124 3.64 6.24 0.43
N ALA A 125 3.53 6.20 -0.90
CA ALA A 125 3.81 5.04 -1.73
C ALA A 125 5.29 4.91 -2.07
N VAL A 126 5.77 3.67 -2.20
CA VAL A 126 7.19 3.36 -2.46
C VAL A 126 7.73 3.72 -3.86
N PRO A 127 6.91 3.81 -4.95
CA PRO A 127 7.43 4.21 -6.25
C PRO A 127 8.01 5.64 -6.28
N PRO A 128 8.93 5.93 -7.22
CA PRO A 128 9.38 5.06 -8.30
C PRO A 128 10.40 3.98 -7.88
N LEU A 129 11.30 4.27 -6.94
CA LEU A 129 12.34 3.35 -6.44
C LEU A 129 12.86 3.85 -5.11
N MET A 130 12.84 3.02 -4.07
CA MET A 130 13.34 3.45 -2.76
C MET A 130 14.86 3.36 -2.65
N VAL A 131 15.47 2.28 -3.14
CA VAL A 131 16.91 2.07 -2.97
C VAL A 131 17.74 3.05 -3.78
N LYS A 132 18.82 3.54 -3.16
CA LYS A 132 19.81 4.37 -3.83
C LYS A 132 20.56 3.58 -4.90
N THR A 133 20.55 4.11 -6.11
CA THR A 133 21.30 3.59 -7.25
C THR A 133 22.00 4.73 -7.99
N LYS A 134 22.74 4.40 -9.05
CA LYS A 134 23.30 5.44 -9.92
C LYS A 134 22.21 6.32 -10.55
N ASP A 135 21.07 5.71 -10.90
CA ASP A 135 19.95 6.39 -11.56
C ASP A 135 18.92 6.95 -10.55
N ASN A 136 19.04 6.58 -9.27
CA ASN A 136 18.28 7.13 -8.14
C ASN A 136 19.23 7.58 -7.02
N PRO A 137 19.98 8.67 -7.22
CA PRO A 137 21.01 9.11 -6.27
C PRO A 137 20.46 9.64 -4.93
N GLY A 138 19.18 10.06 -4.89
CA GLY A 138 18.47 10.50 -3.70
C GLY A 138 17.96 9.36 -2.84
N GLY A 139 17.87 8.16 -3.39
CA GLY A 139 17.28 7.01 -2.71
C GLY A 139 17.97 6.60 -1.42
N THR A 140 17.29 5.79 -0.64
CA THR A 140 17.77 5.27 0.65
C THR A 140 18.89 4.23 0.44
N PRO A 141 20.01 4.32 1.16
CA PRO A 141 21.09 3.33 1.07
C PRO A 141 20.62 1.90 1.34
N ILE A 142 21.17 0.93 0.62
CA ILE A 142 20.78 -0.50 0.75
C ILE A 142 20.97 -1.02 2.18
N GLU A 143 21.94 -0.51 2.92
CA GLU A 143 22.24 -0.88 4.29
C GLU A 143 21.08 -0.63 5.24
N VAL A 144 20.19 0.34 4.96
CA VAL A 144 18.99 0.59 5.73
C VAL A 144 18.02 -0.59 5.57
N PHE A 145 17.82 -1.06 4.37
CA PHE A 145 16.94 -2.22 4.08
C PHE A 145 17.54 -3.52 4.61
N ASP A 146 18.87 -3.69 4.54
CA ASP A 146 19.55 -4.82 5.16
C ASP A 146 19.40 -4.79 6.68
N GLY A 147 19.41 -3.59 7.28
CA GLY A 147 19.09 -3.40 8.69
C GLY A 147 17.67 -3.85 9.06
N LEU A 148 16.67 -3.55 8.21
CA LEU A 148 15.29 -4.05 8.40
C LEU A 148 15.22 -5.57 8.33
N ARG A 149 15.92 -6.19 7.35
CA ARG A 149 16.02 -7.65 7.21
C ARG A 149 16.66 -8.28 8.46
N ALA A 150 17.75 -7.70 8.92
CA ALA A 150 18.46 -8.19 10.11
C ALA A 150 17.60 -8.07 11.39
N ALA A 151 16.91 -6.96 11.58
CA ALA A 151 16.01 -6.74 12.72
C ALA A 151 14.84 -7.74 12.71
N LEU A 152 14.21 -7.94 11.56
CA LEU A 152 13.14 -8.92 11.38
C LEU A 152 13.63 -10.34 11.69
N ALA A 153 14.79 -10.72 11.15
CA ALA A 153 15.35 -12.06 11.37
C ALA A 153 15.75 -12.29 12.83
N LYS A 154 16.23 -11.25 13.53
CA LYS A 154 16.65 -11.33 14.93
C LYS A 154 15.45 -11.50 15.88
N ASN A 155 14.45 -10.61 15.78
CA ASN A 155 13.23 -10.64 16.60
C ASN A 155 12.12 -9.83 15.94
N ARG A 156 11.33 -10.48 15.09
CA ARG A 156 10.24 -9.85 14.35
C ARG A 156 9.23 -9.13 15.25
N ALA A 157 8.89 -9.74 16.37
CA ALA A 157 7.88 -9.20 17.29
C ALA A 157 8.34 -7.87 17.93
N GLU A 158 9.58 -7.81 18.38
CA GLU A 158 10.18 -6.60 18.96
C GLU A 158 10.36 -5.51 17.89
N PHE A 159 10.92 -5.88 16.74
CA PHE A 159 11.11 -4.96 15.62
C PHE A 159 9.80 -4.29 15.18
N TYR A 160 8.72 -5.06 15.03
CA TYR A 160 7.41 -4.51 14.63
C TYR A 160 6.82 -3.60 15.71
N LEU A 161 7.01 -3.93 16.98
CA LEU A 161 6.56 -3.08 18.07
C LEU A 161 7.30 -1.73 18.08
N GLU A 162 8.62 -1.76 17.92
CA GLU A 162 9.46 -0.57 17.85
C GLU A 162 9.12 0.29 16.63
N PHE A 163 8.92 -0.33 15.47
CA PHE A 163 8.62 0.37 14.21
C PHE A 163 7.28 1.12 14.28
N ALA A 164 6.24 0.48 14.82
CA ALA A 164 4.93 1.10 15.02
C ALA A 164 4.95 2.17 16.13
N SER A 165 5.76 1.95 17.20
CA SER A 165 5.90 2.91 18.29
C SER A 165 6.74 4.14 17.94
N GLY A 166 7.41 4.12 16.79
CA GLY A 166 8.35 5.15 16.37
C GLY A 166 8.02 5.74 14.99
N PRO A 167 8.81 5.40 13.95
CA PRO A 167 8.81 6.12 12.68
C PRO A 167 7.53 5.96 11.88
N PHE A 168 6.80 4.83 11.99
CA PHE A 168 5.63 4.57 11.16
C PHE A 168 4.51 5.59 11.39
N TYR A 169 4.15 5.84 12.65
CA TYR A 169 3.12 6.81 13.04
C TYR A 169 3.68 8.15 13.52
N GLY A 170 5.00 8.35 13.47
CA GLY A 170 5.64 9.55 14.01
C GLY A 170 5.52 9.66 15.54
N PHE A 171 5.27 8.56 16.23
CA PHE A 171 5.12 8.56 17.69
C PHE A 171 6.44 8.84 18.44
N ASN A 172 7.56 8.83 17.75
CA ASN A 172 8.86 9.28 18.21
C ASN A 172 9.05 10.81 18.13
N ARG A 173 8.08 11.57 17.62
CA ARG A 173 8.17 13.03 17.56
C ARG A 173 7.75 13.69 18.87
N PRO A 174 8.32 14.86 19.20
CA PRO A 174 7.88 15.63 20.36
C PRO A 174 6.38 15.94 20.29
N ASN A 175 5.68 15.77 21.42
CA ASN A 175 4.24 16.01 21.54
C ASN A 175 3.32 15.09 20.70
N ALA A 176 3.82 13.98 20.16
CA ALA A 176 3.00 13.00 19.46
C ALA A 176 1.93 12.41 20.41
N LYS A 177 0.69 12.30 19.90
CA LYS A 177 -0.40 11.66 20.63
C LYS A 177 -0.31 10.14 20.43
N VAL A 178 0.53 9.50 21.24
CA VAL A 178 0.77 8.05 21.15
C VAL A 178 -0.49 7.27 21.51
N SER A 179 -0.86 6.32 20.67
CA SER A 179 -1.99 5.39 20.90
C SER A 179 -1.46 3.95 20.98
N GLN A 180 -1.52 3.36 22.16
CA GLN A 180 -1.12 1.95 22.36
C GLN A 180 -2.02 0.99 21.57
N ALA A 181 -3.31 1.31 21.40
CA ALA A 181 -4.23 0.49 20.60
C ALA A 181 -3.85 0.48 19.12
N VAL A 182 -3.42 1.63 18.56
CA VAL A 182 -2.93 1.72 17.18
C VAL A 182 -1.64 0.92 17.01
N ILE A 183 -0.69 1.04 17.93
CA ILE A 183 0.56 0.29 17.93
C ILE A 183 0.29 -1.23 17.98
N GLN A 184 -0.58 -1.67 18.88
CA GLN A 184 -0.92 -3.08 19.04
C GLN A 184 -1.66 -3.63 17.82
N ASN A 185 -2.58 -2.86 17.22
CA ASN A 185 -3.28 -3.27 16.01
C ASN A 185 -2.30 -3.45 14.84
N TRP A 186 -1.36 -2.51 14.66
CA TRP A 186 -0.31 -2.62 13.65
C TRP A 186 0.56 -3.86 13.87
N TRP A 187 1.02 -4.04 15.10
CA TRP A 187 1.81 -5.21 15.51
C TRP A 187 1.08 -6.52 15.26
N HIS A 188 -0.20 -6.59 15.65
CA HIS A 188 -1.04 -7.78 15.47
C HIS A 188 -1.13 -8.14 13.97
N GLN A 189 -1.45 -7.20 13.12
CA GLN A 189 -1.51 -7.41 11.66
C GLN A 189 -0.15 -7.90 11.11
N GLY A 190 0.94 -7.28 11.51
CA GLY A 190 2.28 -7.71 11.13
C GLY A 190 2.59 -9.15 11.55
N MET A 191 2.19 -9.54 12.75
CA MET A 191 2.43 -10.89 13.29
C MET A 191 1.55 -11.97 12.65
N MET A 192 0.42 -11.62 12.02
CA MET A 192 -0.43 -12.57 11.27
C MET A 192 0.23 -13.11 10.02
N GLY A 193 1.10 -12.35 9.37
CA GLY A 193 1.80 -12.78 8.16
C GLY A 193 2.97 -13.72 8.44
N GLY A 194 3.48 -14.37 7.38
CA GLY A 194 4.64 -15.26 7.44
C GLY A 194 5.95 -14.50 7.59
N ALA A 195 6.88 -15.01 8.39
CA ALA A 195 8.17 -14.37 8.61
C ALA A 195 9.01 -14.28 7.31
N LYS A 196 9.09 -15.39 6.55
CA LYS A 196 9.82 -15.43 5.28
C LYS A 196 9.19 -14.53 4.21
N PRO A 197 7.88 -14.59 3.94
CA PRO A 197 7.20 -13.65 3.04
C PRO A 197 7.48 -12.19 3.36
N GLN A 198 7.39 -11.80 4.61
CA GLN A 198 7.62 -10.43 5.03
C GLN A 198 9.09 -10.02 4.93
N TYR A 199 10.03 -10.95 5.16
CA TYR A 199 11.45 -10.73 4.93
C TYR A 199 11.75 -10.50 3.45
N ASP A 200 11.26 -11.37 2.56
CA ASP A 200 11.48 -11.28 1.11
C ASP A 200 10.81 -10.02 0.51
N SER A 201 9.65 -9.62 1.05
CA SER A 201 8.94 -8.41 0.63
C SER A 201 9.74 -7.13 0.82
N ILE A 202 10.73 -7.11 1.72
CA ILE A 202 11.63 -5.94 1.87
C ILE A 202 12.33 -5.65 0.55
N LYS A 203 12.79 -6.68 -0.17
CA LYS A 203 13.35 -6.53 -1.51
C LYS A 203 12.31 -6.01 -2.51
N ALA A 204 11.10 -6.57 -2.46
CA ALA A 204 10.03 -6.18 -3.37
C ALA A 204 9.72 -4.68 -3.31
N PHE A 205 9.57 -4.11 -2.11
CA PHE A 205 9.21 -2.71 -1.98
C PHE A 205 10.41 -1.76 -2.11
N SER A 206 11.63 -2.20 -1.78
CA SER A 206 12.78 -1.30 -1.75
C SER A 206 13.59 -1.28 -3.05
N GLU A 207 13.67 -2.41 -3.76
CA GLU A 207 14.60 -2.60 -4.88
C GLU A 207 13.90 -2.72 -6.25
N THR A 208 12.54 -2.71 -6.29
CA THR A 208 11.81 -2.76 -7.56
C THR A 208 11.72 -1.37 -8.18
N ASP A 209 12.31 -1.19 -9.35
CA ASP A 209 12.12 0.02 -10.14
C ASP A 209 10.75 -0.01 -10.83
N GLN A 210 9.92 0.99 -10.53
CA GLN A 210 8.58 1.17 -11.06
C GLN A 210 8.44 2.45 -11.90
N THR A 211 9.56 3.01 -12.33
CA THR A 211 9.60 4.22 -13.16
C THR A 211 8.77 4.06 -14.44
N GLU A 212 8.92 2.94 -15.13
CA GLU A 212 8.16 2.67 -16.37
C GLU A 212 6.69 2.33 -16.09
N ASP A 213 6.38 1.70 -14.96
CA ASP A 213 5.00 1.48 -14.53
C ASP A 213 4.29 2.84 -14.34
N LEU A 214 4.89 3.79 -13.62
CA LEU A 214 4.32 5.13 -13.41
C LEU A 214 4.13 5.89 -14.73
N LYS A 215 5.09 5.86 -15.65
CA LYS A 215 5.00 6.50 -16.98
C LYS A 215 3.88 5.92 -17.83
N ALA A 216 3.55 4.65 -17.65
CA ALA A 216 2.48 3.97 -18.38
C ALA A 216 1.07 4.37 -17.87
N ILE A 217 0.94 4.89 -16.63
CA ILE A 217 -0.34 5.27 -16.06
C ILE A 217 -0.88 6.53 -16.75
N THR A 218 -2.10 6.42 -17.30
CA THR A 218 -2.79 7.52 -17.97
C THR A 218 -4.10 7.94 -17.31
N VAL A 219 -4.63 7.12 -16.39
CA VAL A 219 -5.82 7.47 -15.61
C VAL A 219 -5.52 8.60 -14.63
N PRO A 220 -6.51 9.40 -14.21
CA PRO A 220 -6.32 10.39 -13.14
C PRO A 220 -5.68 9.74 -11.91
N THR A 221 -4.59 10.34 -11.42
CA THR A 221 -3.82 9.77 -10.32
C THR A 221 -3.59 10.81 -9.23
N LEU A 222 -3.98 10.48 -8.00
CA LEU A 222 -3.72 11.30 -6.82
C LEU A 222 -2.55 10.71 -6.04
N VAL A 223 -1.58 11.54 -5.70
CA VAL A 223 -0.48 11.20 -4.80
C VAL A 223 -0.69 11.96 -3.50
N LEU A 224 -0.82 11.25 -2.37
CA LEU A 224 -0.98 11.81 -1.04
C LEU A 224 0.23 11.45 -0.19
N GLN A 225 0.87 12.42 0.46
CA GLN A 225 2.03 12.13 1.31
C GLN A 225 2.24 13.19 2.37
N GLY A 226 2.66 12.77 3.56
CA GLY A 226 3.14 13.64 4.62
C GLY A 226 4.59 14.08 4.38
N ASP A 227 4.95 15.30 4.77
CA ASP A 227 6.34 15.76 4.67
C ASP A 227 7.22 15.34 5.85
N ASP A 228 6.64 14.75 6.92
CA ASP A 228 7.35 14.08 8.00
C ASP A 228 7.29 12.54 7.88
N ASP A 229 7.14 12.01 6.68
CA ASP A 229 7.21 10.58 6.42
C ASP A 229 8.66 10.08 6.58
N GLN A 230 8.93 9.41 7.71
CA GLN A 230 10.24 8.89 8.07
C GLN A 230 10.56 7.53 7.44
N VAL A 231 9.58 6.91 6.77
CA VAL A 231 9.68 5.56 6.19
C VAL A 231 9.89 5.64 4.68
N VAL A 232 9.09 6.47 4.01
CA VAL A 232 9.18 6.74 2.57
C VAL A 232 9.35 8.25 2.38
N PRO A 233 10.57 8.76 2.16
CA PRO A 233 10.80 10.19 2.05
C PRO A 233 10.02 10.81 0.87
N LEU A 234 9.33 11.93 1.14
CA LEU A 234 8.50 12.63 0.15
C LEU A 234 9.28 13.00 -1.12
N ASP A 235 10.53 13.49 -0.97
CA ASP A 235 11.32 13.97 -2.08
C ASP A 235 11.79 12.83 -3.02
N ASP A 236 11.95 11.64 -2.48
CA ASP A 236 12.44 10.45 -3.21
C ASP A 236 11.28 9.56 -3.71
N SER A 237 10.02 9.91 -3.41
CA SER A 237 8.84 9.12 -3.76
C SER A 237 7.70 9.97 -4.36
N GLY A 238 6.85 10.59 -3.56
CA GLY A 238 5.65 11.28 -4.04
C GLY A 238 5.95 12.42 -5.01
N ARG A 239 7.01 13.22 -4.76
CA ARG A 239 7.43 14.29 -5.67
C ARG A 239 7.99 13.78 -6.99
N LEU A 240 8.58 12.60 -7.01
CA LEU A 240 9.04 11.95 -8.25
C LEU A 240 7.89 11.27 -8.97
N SER A 241 7.05 10.52 -8.23
CA SER A 241 5.92 9.79 -8.78
C SER A 241 4.96 10.71 -9.55
N VAL A 242 4.60 11.86 -8.98
CA VAL A 242 3.68 12.79 -9.64
C VAL A 242 4.22 13.37 -10.95
N LYS A 243 5.55 13.44 -11.10
CA LYS A 243 6.19 13.92 -12.35
C LYS A 243 6.21 12.84 -13.44
N LEU A 244 6.10 11.57 -13.07
CA LEU A 244 6.16 10.44 -14.00
C LEU A 244 4.79 10.06 -14.54
N VAL A 245 3.73 10.12 -13.71
CA VAL A 245 2.36 9.83 -14.16
C VAL A 245 1.83 10.95 -15.04
N LYS A 246 1.03 10.62 -16.07
CA LYS A 246 0.57 11.63 -17.06
C LYS A 246 -0.45 12.60 -16.49
N ASN A 247 -1.37 12.13 -15.65
CA ASN A 247 -2.47 12.91 -15.07
C ASN A 247 -2.39 12.89 -13.55
N GLY A 248 -1.23 13.32 -13.01
CA GLY A 248 -0.93 13.28 -11.59
C GLY A 248 -1.24 14.57 -10.85
N THR A 249 -1.77 14.46 -9.63
CA THR A 249 -1.90 15.54 -8.67
C THR A 249 -1.25 15.14 -7.37
N LEU A 250 -0.40 15.99 -6.78
CA LEU A 250 0.22 15.77 -5.49
C LEU A 250 -0.45 16.65 -4.42
N LYS A 251 -0.84 16.04 -3.31
CA LYS A 251 -1.22 16.73 -2.08
C LYS A 251 -0.27 16.36 -0.96
N VAL A 252 0.41 17.36 -0.39
CA VAL A 252 1.34 17.21 0.72
C VAL A 252 0.66 17.61 2.03
N TYR A 253 0.83 16.83 3.08
CA TYR A 253 0.30 17.10 4.41
C TYR A 253 1.44 17.48 5.37
N PRO A 254 1.51 18.76 5.81
CA PRO A 254 2.58 19.23 6.69
C PRO A 254 2.59 18.51 8.04
N GLY A 255 3.75 17.93 8.40
CA GLY A 255 3.96 17.24 9.68
C GLY A 255 3.31 15.86 9.78
N TYR A 256 2.72 15.32 8.71
CA TYR A 256 2.07 14.00 8.76
C TYR A 256 3.10 12.89 8.53
N PRO A 257 3.01 11.81 9.32
CA PRO A 257 3.89 10.65 9.23
C PRO A 257 3.42 9.65 8.17
N HIS A 258 4.17 8.55 8.01
CA HIS A 258 3.86 7.45 7.08
C HIS A 258 2.46 6.85 7.29
N GLY A 259 2.09 6.58 8.54
CA GLY A 259 0.80 5.99 8.90
C GLY A 259 -0.36 7.00 9.01
N MET A 260 -0.33 8.09 8.23
CA MET A 260 -1.33 9.16 8.29
C MET A 260 -2.77 8.69 8.02
N LEU A 261 -2.96 7.63 7.23
CA LEU A 261 -4.27 7.05 6.93
C LEU A 261 -5.03 6.63 8.19
N THR A 262 -4.31 6.11 9.18
CA THR A 262 -4.89 5.63 10.44
C THR A 262 -5.12 6.77 11.42
N ILE A 263 -4.10 7.62 11.65
CA ILE A 263 -4.14 8.62 12.72
C ILE A 263 -4.71 9.98 12.29
N HIS A 264 -4.91 10.19 11.00
CA HIS A 264 -5.50 11.39 10.40
C HIS A 264 -6.61 11.06 9.38
N ALA A 265 -7.33 9.97 9.63
CA ALA A 265 -8.41 9.50 8.75
C ALA A 265 -9.53 10.55 8.55
N ASP A 266 -9.78 11.38 9.54
CA ASP A 266 -10.74 12.48 9.52
C ASP A 266 -10.41 13.57 8.49
N VAL A 267 -9.14 13.75 8.15
CA VAL A 267 -8.67 14.66 7.10
C VAL A 267 -8.51 13.95 5.76
N ILE A 268 -7.90 12.77 5.78
CA ILE A 268 -7.55 12.04 4.54
C ILE A 268 -8.79 11.48 3.83
N ASN A 269 -9.77 10.95 4.55
CA ASN A 269 -10.95 10.36 3.94
C ASN A 269 -11.80 11.36 3.13
N PRO A 270 -12.07 12.59 3.60
CA PRO A 270 -12.72 13.63 2.78
C PRO A 270 -11.92 13.99 1.51
N ASP A 271 -10.59 14.06 1.58
CA ASP A 271 -9.74 14.37 0.43
C ASP A 271 -9.78 13.25 -0.62
N LEU A 272 -9.73 11.99 -0.17
CA LEU A 272 -9.95 10.83 -1.04
C LEU A 272 -11.32 10.88 -1.71
N LEU A 273 -12.38 11.17 -0.94
CA LEU A 273 -13.74 11.27 -1.47
C LEU A 273 -13.86 12.37 -2.53
N ALA A 274 -13.28 13.55 -2.28
CA ALA A 274 -13.30 14.65 -3.24
C ALA A 274 -12.63 14.27 -4.57
N PHE A 275 -11.50 13.57 -4.54
CA PHE A 275 -10.83 13.09 -5.74
C PHE A 275 -11.64 11.99 -6.46
N ILE A 276 -12.25 11.07 -5.72
CA ILE A 276 -13.05 9.98 -6.29
C ILE A 276 -14.25 10.54 -7.07
N GLN A 277 -14.88 11.60 -6.54
CA GLN A 277 -16.08 12.24 -7.11
C GLN A 277 -15.78 13.23 -8.24
N ALA A 278 -14.58 13.77 -8.33
CA ALA A 278 -14.16 14.69 -9.41
C ALA A 278 -14.06 13.98 -10.76
#